data_3d13a746d1875e2b05498028d76a42f6
#
_entry.id   3d13a746d1875e2b05498028d76a42f6
#
_cell.length_a   1.000
_cell.length_b   1.000
_cell.length_c   1.000
_cell.angle_alpha   90.00
_cell.angle_beta   90.00
_cell.angle_gamma   90.00
#
_symmetry.space_group_name_H-M   'P 1'
#
loop_
_entity.id
_entity.type
_entity.pdbx_description
1 polymer ?
#
loop_
_entity_poly.entity_id
_entity_poly.type
_entity_poly.pdbx_seq_one_letter_code
_entity_poly.pdbx_strand_id
1 'polypeptide(L)'
;IIPRFKIEPYIERDISKLEVGDVLIADGHVLNFKIINPFTGKPTRATLVGFLDWKSTALVGYEIMMTENTQCIASALRNAILNLGIIPKVVYQDNGKAFKSKYFQNVDFDEAGFNGIYAKLGIKSVFAKPYNARAKVIERFFKEFQEEFEKLMPSYIGTSIENKPAWMKRGEKLHRDM
;
A
#
# COMPACT_ATOMS: atom_id res chain seq x y z
N ILE A 1 1.15 -6.04 45.62
CA ILE A 1 0.78 -5.03 44.59
C ILE A 1 0.48 -5.81 43.32
N ILE A 2 -0.80 -5.99 43.00
CA ILE A 2 -1.27 -6.70 41.81
C ILE A 2 -1.14 -5.74 40.63
N PRO A 3 -0.44 -6.10 39.53
CA PRO A 3 -0.39 -5.24 38.36
C PRO A 3 -1.80 -5.08 37.77
N ARG A 4 -2.28 -3.86 37.71
CA ARG A 4 -3.52 -3.52 36.97
C ARG A 4 -3.24 -3.75 35.48
N PHE A 5 -3.69 -4.87 34.94
CA PHE A 5 -3.83 -5.03 33.52
C PHE A 5 -4.85 -3.98 33.04
N LYS A 6 -4.38 -2.97 32.30
CA LYS A 6 -5.28 -2.15 31.49
C LYS A 6 -5.85 -3.05 30.40
N ILE A 7 -7.07 -3.52 30.62
CA ILE A 7 -7.88 -4.10 29.56
C ILE A 7 -8.24 -2.92 28.66
N GLU A 8 -7.48 -2.70 27.59
CA GLU A 8 -7.94 -1.80 26.55
C GLU A 8 -9.19 -2.44 25.93
N PRO A 9 -10.30 -1.71 25.82
CA PRO A 9 -11.51 -2.27 25.27
C PRO A 9 -11.23 -2.75 23.86
N TYR A 10 -11.46 -4.03 23.59
CA TYR A 10 -11.44 -4.62 22.27
C TYR A 10 -12.54 -3.94 21.44
N ILE A 11 -12.15 -3.01 20.59
CA ILE A 11 -13.10 -2.36 19.67
C ILE A 11 -13.41 -3.39 18.60
N GLU A 12 -14.56 -4.02 18.73
CA GLU A 12 -15.13 -4.93 17.74
C GLU A 12 -15.29 -4.14 16.42
N ARG A 13 -14.65 -4.66 15.36
CA ARG A 13 -14.67 -3.99 14.07
C ARG A 13 -15.89 -4.44 13.30
N ASP A 14 -17.00 -3.79 13.60
CA ASP A 14 -18.20 -3.99 12.84
C ASP A 14 -18.11 -3.34 11.45
N ILE A 15 -17.74 -4.14 10.46
CA ILE A 15 -17.73 -3.76 9.04
C ILE A 15 -19.09 -3.98 8.38
N SER A 16 -20.09 -4.46 9.13
CA SER A 16 -21.43 -4.77 8.59
C SER A 16 -22.11 -3.53 8.02
N LYS A 17 -21.86 -2.37 8.63
CA LYS A 17 -22.43 -1.08 8.26
C LYS A 17 -21.70 -0.36 7.12
N LEU A 18 -20.57 -0.91 6.64
CA LEU A 18 -19.83 -0.33 5.53
C LEU A 18 -20.40 -0.86 4.22
N GLU A 19 -20.52 0.04 3.25
CA GLU A 19 -20.74 -0.29 1.86
C GLU A 19 -19.40 -0.40 1.13
N VAL A 20 -19.39 -1.11 -0.01
CA VAL A 20 -18.19 -1.20 -0.87
C VAL A 20 -17.81 0.20 -1.35
N GLY A 21 -16.54 0.55 -1.16
CA GLY A 21 -15.99 1.85 -1.51
C GLY A 21 -16.13 2.94 -0.44
N ASP A 22 -16.79 2.69 0.68
CA ASP A 22 -16.88 3.67 1.78
C ASP A 22 -15.51 3.98 2.38
N VAL A 23 -14.70 2.94 2.60
CA VAL A 23 -13.39 3.06 3.25
C VAL A 23 -12.34 2.28 2.46
N LEU A 24 -11.33 2.99 1.99
CA LEU A 24 -10.15 2.39 1.39
C LEU A 24 -8.99 2.37 2.37
N ILE A 25 -8.21 1.29 2.33
CA ILE A 25 -6.94 1.17 3.06
C ILE A 25 -5.83 1.28 2.03
N ALA A 26 -4.89 2.19 2.22
CA ALA A 26 -3.78 2.42 1.31
C ALA A 26 -2.44 2.11 1.97
N ASP A 27 -1.58 1.42 1.24
CA ASP A 27 -0.21 1.10 1.66
C ASP A 27 0.70 0.83 0.46
N GLY A 28 2.01 0.88 0.69
CA GLY A 28 3.05 0.61 -0.29
C GLY A 28 3.80 -0.69 0.01
N HIS A 29 3.93 -1.55 -0.99
CA HIS A 29 4.65 -2.82 -0.90
C HIS A 29 5.82 -2.87 -1.90
N VAL A 30 7.04 -3.07 -1.40
CA VAL A 30 8.21 -3.26 -2.27
C VAL A 30 8.21 -4.69 -2.79
N LEU A 31 8.05 -4.87 -4.10
CA LEU A 31 7.99 -6.17 -4.76
C LEU A 31 9.26 -7.00 -4.49
N ASN A 32 9.09 -8.27 -4.20
CA ASN A 32 10.19 -9.20 -3.90
C ASN A 32 10.76 -9.90 -5.15
N PHE A 33 10.52 -9.32 -6.31
CA PHE A 33 11.12 -9.73 -7.58
C PHE A 33 11.64 -8.50 -8.34
N LYS A 34 12.54 -8.73 -9.29
CA LYS A 34 13.12 -7.67 -10.13
C LYS A 34 12.35 -7.54 -11.42
N ILE A 35 12.16 -6.32 -11.85
CA ILE A 35 11.66 -5.95 -13.17
C ILE A 35 12.72 -5.12 -13.90
N ILE A 36 12.67 -5.06 -15.21
CA ILE A 36 13.52 -4.16 -15.97
C ILE A 36 12.98 -2.74 -15.83
N ASN A 37 13.81 -1.86 -15.27
CA ASN A 37 13.47 -0.44 -15.16
C ASN A 37 13.37 0.16 -16.57
N PRO A 38 12.23 0.69 -16.98
CA PRO A 38 12.01 1.21 -18.33
C PRO A 38 12.86 2.43 -18.67
N PHE A 39 13.37 3.14 -17.65
CA PHE A 39 14.20 4.34 -17.87
C PHE A 39 15.68 4.05 -17.92
N THR A 40 16.14 3.00 -17.24
CA THR A 40 17.58 2.70 -17.12
C THR A 40 17.98 1.39 -17.79
N GLY A 41 17.02 0.55 -18.19
CA GLY A 41 17.25 -0.80 -18.71
C GLY A 41 17.83 -1.79 -17.69
N LYS A 42 17.97 -1.40 -16.41
CA LYS A 42 18.59 -2.23 -15.38
C LYS A 42 17.55 -2.98 -14.54
N PRO A 43 17.85 -4.23 -14.10
CA PRO A 43 16.99 -4.95 -13.17
C PRO A 43 16.89 -4.20 -11.83
N THR A 44 15.67 -3.88 -11.40
CA THR A 44 15.41 -3.20 -10.14
C THR A 44 14.14 -3.72 -9.47
N ARG A 45 13.96 -3.46 -8.19
CA ARG A 45 12.71 -3.70 -7.47
C ARG A 45 11.80 -2.49 -7.65
N ALA A 46 10.54 -2.75 -7.90
CA ALA A 46 9.52 -1.71 -7.93
C ALA A 46 8.72 -1.69 -6.62
N THR A 47 7.96 -0.63 -6.42
CA THR A 47 7.00 -0.48 -5.34
C THR A 47 5.59 -0.54 -5.92
N LEU A 48 4.75 -1.41 -5.37
CA LEU A 48 3.31 -1.47 -5.60
C LEU A 48 2.63 -0.61 -4.54
N VAL A 49 1.96 0.46 -4.95
CA VAL A 49 1.04 1.21 -4.08
C VAL A 49 -0.36 0.69 -4.34
N GLY A 50 -1.06 0.25 -3.30
CA GLY A 50 -2.39 -0.34 -3.40
C GLY A 50 -3.43 0.40 -2.57
N PHE A 51 -4.65 0.47 -3.11
CA PHE A 51 -5.87 0.86 -2.40
C PHE A 51 -6.79 -0.36 -2.33
N LEU A 52 -7.00 -0.85 -1.12
CA LEU A 52 -7.84 -2.01 -0.82
C LEU A 52 -9.15 -1.53 -0.23
N ASP A 53 -10.27 -1.97 -0.78
CA ASP A 53 -11.58 -1.69 -0.18
C ASP A 53 -11.77 -2.54 1.08
N TRP A 54 -12.11 -1.86 2.18
CA TRP A 54 -12.20 -2.54 3.48
C TRP A 54 -13.36 -3.52 3.55
N LYS A 55 -14.47 -3.23 2.88
CA LYS A 55 -15.68 -4.07 2.93
C LYS A 55 -15.49 -5.37 2.16
N SER A 56 -15.02 -5.27 0.93
CA SER A 56 -14.85 -6.44 0.04
C SER A 56 -13.48 -7.12 0.17
N THR A 57 -12.51 -6.45 0.81
CA THR A 57 -11.09 -6.85 0.85
C THR A 57 -10.41 -6.96 -0.53
N ALA A 58 -11.02 -6.37 -1.55
CA ALA A 58 -10.49 -6.35 -2.91
C ALA A 58 -9.51 -5.20 -3.11
N LEU A 59 -8.43 -5.45 -3.87
CA LEU A 59 -7.53 -4.39 -4.36
C LEU A 59 -8.23 -3.65 -5.50
N VAL A 60 -8.76 -2.47 -5.21
CA VAL A 60 -9.59 -1.70 -6.15
C VAL A 60 -8.81 -0.68 -6.97
N GLY A 61 -7.62 -0.31 -6.52
CA GLY A 61 -6.73 0.57 -7.28
C GLY A 61 -5.27 0.30 -6.92
N TYR A 62 -4.40 0.36 -7.92
CA TYR A 62 -2.96 0.18 -7.70
C TYR A 62 -2.15 0.91 -8.77
N GLU A 63 -0.88 1.11 -8.44
CA GLU A 63 0.14 1.61 -9.35
C GLU A 63 1.48 0.96 -9.01
N ILE A 64 2.31 0.71 -10.03
CA ILE A 64 3.64 0.13 -9.86
C ILE A 64 4.66 1.14 -10.35
N MET A 65 5.55 1.57 -9.47
CA MET A 65 6.60 2.53 -9.78
C MET A 65 7.95 2.08 -9.21
N MET A 66 9.03 2.66 -9.76
CA MET A 66 10.40 2.37 -9.29
C MET A 66 10.62 2.85 -7.86
N THR A 67 9.96 3.93 -7.46
CA THR A 67 9.96 4.48 -6.10
C THR A 67 8.58 5.01 -5.76
N GLU A 68 8.14 4.78 -4.53
CA GLU A 68 6.92 5.37 -4.02
C GLU A 68 7.04 6.90 -4.02
N ASN A 69 6.08 7.55 -4.67
CA ASN A 69 6.01 9.01 -4.72
C ASN A 69 4.54 9.46 -4.78
N THR A 70 4.33 10.76 -4.64
CA THR A 70 3.00 11.37 -4.62
C THR A 70 2.19 11.09 -5.89
N GLN A 71 2.84 11.07 -7.05
CA GLN A 71 2.15 10.79 -8.34
C GLN A 71 1.68 9.34 -8.41
N CYS A 72 2.48 8.40 -7.90
CA CYS A 72 2.13 6.98 -7.80
C CYS A 72 0.85 6.80 -6.98
N ILE A 73 0.79 7.43 -5.82
CA ILE A 73 -0.38 7.37 -4.92
C ILE A 73 -1.61 8.01 -5.60
N ALA A 74 -1.44 9.16 -6.26
CA ALA A 74 -2.53 9.84 -6.96
C ALA A 74 -3.08 8.99 -8.12
N SER A 75 -2.21 8.33 -8.89
CA SER A 75 -2.59 7.41 -9.96
C SER A 75 -3.34 6.20 -9.42
N ALA A 76 -2.84 5.57 -8.35
CA ALA A 76 -3.50 4.45 -7.70
C ALA A 76 -4.88 4.83 -7.14
N LEU A 77 -5.02 6.01 -6.51
CA LEU A 77 -6.31 6.51 -6.04
C LEU A 77 -7.28 6.77 -7.19
N ARG A 78 -6.80 7.39 -8.28
CA ARG A 78 -7.61 7.60 -9.47
C ARG A 78 -8.13 6.28 -10.03
N ASN A 79 -7.27 5.27 -10.13
CA ASN A 79 -7.66 3.95 -10.59
C ASN A 79 -8.70 3.32 -9.67
N ALA A 80 -8.56 3.45 -8.34
CA ALA A 80 -9.54 2.98 -7.37
C ALA A 80 -10.92 3.63 -7.57
N ILE A 81 -10.97 4.96 -7.73
CA ILE A 81 -12.21 5.71 -7.97
C ILE A 81 -12.88 5.28 -9.29
N LEU A 82 -12.09 5.11 -10.36
CA LEU A 82 -12.62 4.68 -11.66
C LEU A 82 -13.17 3.25 -11.61
N ASN A 83 -12.48 2.34 -10.94
CA ASN A 83 -12.91 0.95 -10.82
C ASN A 83 -14.15 0.78 -9.92
N LEU A 84 -14.26 1.58 -8.88
CA LEU A 84 -15.43 1.59 -7.99
C LEU A 84 -16.62 2.36 -8.57
N GLY A 85 -16.37 3.34 -9.44
CA GLY A 85 -17.39 4.29 -9.92
C GLY A 85 -17.88 5.29 -8.87
N ILE A 86 -17.25 5.32 -7.69
CA ILE A 86 -17.59 6.23 -6.57
C ILE A 86 -16.35 6.80 -5.93
N ILE A 87 -16.48 7.97 -5.30
CA ILE A 87 -15.42 8.57 -4.49
C ILE A 87 -15.52 8.02 -3.07
N PRO A 88 -14.43 7.47 -2.48
CA PRO A 88 -14.45 6.93 -1.13
C PRO A 88 -14.70 8.04 -0.09
N LYS A 89 -15.41 7.70 0.97
CA LYS A 89 -15.65 8.64 2.10
C LYS A 89 -14.40 8.81 2.96
N VAL A 90 -13.65 7.71 3.13
CA VAL A 90 -12.47 7.68 4.00
C VAL A 90 -11.34 6.93 3.32
N VAL A 91 -10.13 7.47 3.39
CA VAL A 91 -8.89 6.76 3.09
C VAL A 91 -8.09 6.59 4.38
N TYR A 92 -7.84 5.34 4.72
CA TYR A 92 -7.00 4.94 5.84
C TYR A 92 -5.62 4.56 5.32
N GLN A 93 -4.57 5.20 5.79
CA GLN A 93 -3.23 5.08 5.22
C GLN A 93 -2.14 5.03 6.30
N ASP A 94 -0.99 4.45 5.94
CA ASP A 94 0.18 4.46 6.80
C ASP A 94 0.81 5.86 6.89
N ASN A 95 1.69 6.01 7.89
CA ASN A 95 2.44 7.24 8.15
C ASN A 95 3.61 7.49 7.17
N GLY A 96 3.65 6.84 6.02
CA GLY A 96 4.65 7.01 4.97
C GLY A 96 4.79 8.48 4.51
N LYS A 97 6.02 8.91 4.20
CA LYS A 97 6.30 10.31 3.80
C LYS A 97 5.51 10.73 2.56
N ALA A 98 5.34 9.83 1.59
CA ALA A 98 4.61 10.12 0.36
C ALA A 98 3.11 10.33 0.61
N PHE A 99 2.51 9.52 1.51
CA PHE A 99 1.12 9.68 1.94
C PHE A 99 0.89 10.95 2.78
N LYS A 100 1.90 11.39 3.54
CA LYS A 100 1.87 12.63 4.33
C LYS A 100 2.19 13.87 3.51
N SER A 101 2.43 13.74 2.22
CA SER A 101 2.77 14.90 1.41
C SER A 101 1.63 15.93 1.42
N LYS A 102 2.00 17.19 1.37
CA LYS A 102 1.06 18.31 1.33
C LYS A 102 0.07 18.23 0.16
N TYR A 103 0.44 17.47 -0.89
CA TYR A 103 -0.40 17.24 -2.05
C TYR A 103 -1.68 16.46 -1.73
N PHE A 104 -1.65 15.57 -0.73
CA PHE A 104 -2.82 14.78 -0.31
C PHE A 104 -3.55 15.37 0.88
N GLN A 105 -2.84 16.04 1.78
CA GLN A 105 -3.39 16.52 3.03
C GLN A 105 -4.02 17.91 2.88
N ASN A 106 -5.01 18.19 3.74
CA ASN A 106 -5.48 19.54 3.98
C ASN A 106 -4.43 20.27 4.80
N VAL A 107 -3.52 20.94 4.16
CA VAL A 107 -2.74 21.97 4.83
C VAL A 107 -3.40 23.28 4.44
N ASP A 108 -3.85 24.04 5.42
CA ASP A 108 -4.26 25.43 5.25
C ASP A 108 -3.10 26.20 4.62
N PHE A 109 -3.13 26.27 3.32
CA PHE A 109 -2.29 27.19 2.56
C PHE A 109 -3.11 28.43 2.31
N ASP A 110 -3.21 29.27 3.32
CA ASP A 110 -3.75 30.63 3.17
C ASP A 110 -2.99 31.48 2.14
N GLU A 111 -1.78 31.05 1.76
CA GLU A 111 -0.97 31.78 0.79
C GLU A 111 -0.91 31.18 -0.64
N ALA A 112 -1.41 29.97 -0.88
CA ALA A 112 -1.24 29.32 -2.20
C ALA A 112 -2.50 28.71 -2.83
N GLY A 113 -3.66 28.72 -2.19
CA GLY A 113 -4.93 28.27 -2.80
C GLY A 113 -5.01 26.79 -3.21
N PHE A 114 -4.10 25.95 -2.78
CA PHE A 114 -4.05 24.52 -3.11
C PHE A 114 -4.53 23.65 -1.95
N ASN A 115 -5.82 23.38 -1.92
CA ASN A 115 -6.34 22.28 -1.11
C ASN A 115 -5.80 20.95 -1.64
N GLY A 116 -5.38 20.05 -0.76
CA GLY A 116 -4.92 18.72 -1.14
C GLY A 116 -5.98 17.91 -1.90
N ILE A 117 -5.56 16.86 -2.62
CA ILE A 117 -6.47 16.03 -3.42
C ILE A 117 -7.64 15.50 -2.58
N TYR A 118 -7.37 15.01 -1.37
CA TYR A 118 -8.42 14.47 -0.51
C TYR A 118 -9.49 15.52 -0.17
N ALA A 119 -9.08 16.75 0.15
CA ALA A 119 -10.04 17.83 0.42
C ALA A 119 -10.89 18.16 -0.80
N LYS A 120 -10.27 18.29 -1.98
CA LYS A 120 -10.97 18.57 -3.24
C LYS A 120 -12.00 17.49 -3.58
N LEU A 121 -11.73 16.25 -3.21
CA LEU A 121 -12.63 15.12 -3.44
C LEU A 121 -13.58 14.86 -2.28
N GLY A 122 -13.51 15.62 -1.18
CA GLY A 122 -14.32 15.39 0.02
C GLY A 122 -13.95 14.12 0.79
N ILE A 123 -12.74 13.58 0.59
CA ILE A 123 -12.25 12.37 1.23
C ILE A 123 -11.64 12.71 2.60
N LYS A 124 -12.08 12.02 3.64
CA LYS A 124 -11.45 12.11 4.96
C LYS A 124 -10.22 11.20 5.01
N SER A 125 -9.04 11.77 5.22
CA SER A 125 -7.83 10.97 5.45
C SER A 125 -7.66 10.63 6.93
N VAL A 126 -7.28 9.38 7.22
CA VAL A 126 -7.00 8.88 8.56
C VAL A 126 -5.65 8.16 8.55
N PHE A 127 -4.73 8.60 9.38
CA PHE A 127 -3.44 7.95 9.54
C PHE A 127 -3.50 6.81 10.55
N ALA A 128 -2.84 5.71 10.22
CA ALA A 128 -2.67 4.60 11.13
C ALA A 128 -1.88 5.04 12.37
N LYS A 129 -2.43 4.81 13.56
CA LYS A 129 -1.64 4.91 14.78
C LYS A 129 -0.77 3.65 14.89
N PRO A 130 0.46 3.76 15.42
CA PRO A 130 1.29 2.58 15.72
C PRO A 130 0.46 1.54 16.49
N TYR A 131 0.63 0.26 16.14
CA TYR A 131 -0.11 -0.89 16.72
C TYR A 131 -1.62 -0.94 16.41
N ASN A 132 -2.10 -0.21 15.41
CA ASN A 132 -3.51 -0.25 15.05
C ASN A 132 -3.78 -1.40 14.08
N ALA A 133 -4.63 -2.32 14.52
CA ALA A 133 -4.98 -3.53 13.79
C ALA A 133 -5.71 -3.31 12.43
N ARG A 134 -5.97 -2.05 12.03
CA ARG A 134 -6.59 -1.71 10.74
C ARG A 134 -5.62 -1.87 9.57
N ALA A 135 -4.33 -1.62 9.79
CA ALA A 135 -3.28 -1.89 8.80
C ALA A 135 -3.15 -3.39 8.47
N LYS A 136 -3.52 -4.27 9.41
CA LYS A 136 -3.38 -5.72 9.23
C LYS A 136 -4.15 -6.31 8.04
N VAL A 137 -5.19 -5.65 7.54
CA VAL A 137 -5.97 -6.16 6.40
C VAL A 137 -5.15 -6.05 5.12
N ILE A 138 -4.53 -4.89 4.84
CA ILE A 138 -3.70 -4.71 3.66
C ILE A 138 -2.35 -5.43 3.80
N GLU A 139 -1.77 -5.49 5.01
CA GLU A 139 -0.58 -6.29 5.30
C GLU A 139 -0.82 -7.77 4.99
N ARG A 140 -1.99 -8.29 5.38
CA ARG A 140 -2.40 -9.67 5.07
C ARG A 140 -2.54 -9.88 3.57
N PHE A 141 -3.19 -8.95 2.86
CA PHE A 141 -3.30 -8.99 1.41
C PHE A 141 -1.92 -9.05 0.74
N PHE A 142 -0.98 -8.19 1.13
CA PHE A 142 0.38 -8.23 0.56
C PHE A 142 1.14 -9.52 0.89
N LYS A 143 0.89 -10.10 2.07
CA LYS A 143 1.46 -11.40 2.41
C LYS A 143 0.91 -12.51 1.51
N GLU A 144 -0.40 -12.57 1.29
CA GLU A 144 -1.04 -13.51 0.39
C GLU A 144 -0.55 -13.30 -1.06
N PHE A 145 -0.48 -12.05 -1.52
CA PHE A 145 0.08 -11.68 -2.82
C PHE A 145 1.53 -12.17 -2.99
N GLN A 146 2.36 -12.03 -1.95
CA GLN A 146 3.72 -12.54 -1.97
C GLN A 146 3.76 -14.06 -2.10
N GLU A 147 2.93 -14.78 -1.34
CA GLU A 147 2.92 -16.25 -1.34
C GLU A 147 2.39 -16.82 -2.67
N GLU A 148 1.34 -16.24 -3.20
CA GLU A 148 0.63 -16.79 -4.35
C GLU A 148 1.12 -16.27 -5.70
N PHE A 149 1.69 -15.07 -5.74
CA PHE A 149 2.12 -14.43 -6.97
C PHE A 149 3.63 -14.16 -7.03
N GLU A 150 4.19 -13.42 -6.07
CA GLU A 150 5.59 -13.01 -6.19
C GLU A 150 6.58 -14.18 -6.22
N LYS A 151 6.31 -15.23 -5.44
CA LYS A 151 7.15 -16.44 -5.41
C LYS A 151 7.17 -17.20 -6.73
N LEU A 152 6.18 -17.02 -7.59
CA LEU A 152 6.11 -17.63 -8.91
C LEU A 152 6.91 -16.87 -9.97
N MET A 153 7.34 -15.64 -9.65
CA MET A 153 8.09 -14.83 -10.60
C MET A 153 9.52 -15.38 -10.80
N PRO A 154 9.98 -15.57 -12.06
CA PRO A 154 11.34 -16.06 -12.35
C PRO A 154 12.46 -15.21 -11.73
N SER A 155 12.20 -13.91 -11.55
CA SER A 155 13.12 -12.94 -10.95
C SER A 155 12.89 -12.71 -9.44
N TYR A 156 12.20 -13.63 -8.77
CA TYR A 156 11.97 -13.54 -7.33
C TYR A 156 13.29 -13.62 -6.56
N ILE A 157 13.49 -12.69 -5.62
CA ILE A 157 14.74 -12.57 -4.84
C ILE A 157 14.58 -12.89 -3.36
N GLY A 158 13.32 -13.12 -2.90
CA GLY A 158 13.01 -13.36 -1.49
C GLY A 158 12.98 -12.09 -0.65
N THR A 159 12.45 -12.23 0.54
CA THR A 159 12.37 -11.14 1.55
C THR A 159 13.69 -10.93 2.28
N SER A 160 14.53 -11.97 2.39
CA SER A 160 15.86 -11.92 3.01
C SER A 160 16.83 -12.84 2.27
N ILE A 161 18.13 -12.57 2.45
CA ILE A 161 19.22 -13.39 1.86
C ILE A 161 19.19 -14.83 2.40
N GLU A 162 18.75 -15.02 3.64
CA GLU A 162 18.71 -16.32 4.32
C GLU A 162 17.58 -17.22 3.76
N ASN A 163 16.48 -16.63 3.33
CA ASN A 163 15.30 -17.36 2.83
C ASN A 163 15.32 -17.65 1.33
N LYS A 164 16.44 -17.36 0.64
CA LYS A 164 16.58 -17.72 -0.78
C LYS A 164 16.79 -19.22 -0.96
N PRO A 165 15.91 -19.92 -1.66
CA PRO A 165 16.15 -21.31 -2.03
C PRO A 165 17.47 -21.45 -2.83
N ALA A 166 18.16 -22.58 -2.69
CA ALA A 166 19.46 -22.82 -3.33
C ALA A 166 19.40 -22.70 -4.87
N TRP A 167 18.27 -23.03 -5.50
CA TRP A 167 18.06 -22.90 -6.95
C TRP A 167 17.95 -21.44 -7.41
N MET A 168 17.48 -20.51 -6.55
CA MET A 168 17.45 -19.09 -6.87
C MET A 168 18.84 -18.45 -6.89
N LYS A 169 19.77 -18.97 -6.06
CA LYS A 169 21.18 -18.52 -6.09
C LYS A 169 21.87 -18.87 -7.42
N ARG A 170 21.46 -19.97 -8.06
CA ARG A 170 21.94 -20.34 -9.41
C ARG A 170 21.36 -19.43 -10.50
N GLY A 171 20.10 -19.02 -10.40
CA GLY A 171 19.45 -18.12 -11.35
C GLY A 171 20.08 -16.72 -11.38
N GLU A 172 20.48 -16.17 -10.21
CA GLU A 172 21.21 -14.90 -10.18
C GLU A 172 22.57 -14.97 -10.87
N LYS A 173 23.23 -16.12 -10.81
CA LYS A 173 24.53 -16.34 -11.50
C LYS A 173 24.36 -16.40 -13.02
N LEU A 174 23.30 -17.06 -13.50
CA LEU A 174 22.98 -17.14 -14.94
C LEU A 174 22.63 -15.76 -15.54
N HIS A 175 22.00 -14.86 -14.80
CA HIS A 175 21.69 -13.50 -15.26
C HIS A 175 22.87 -12.52 -15.20
N ARG A 176 23.95 -12.86 -14.51
CA ARG A 176 25.18 -12.06 -14.53
C ARG A 176 26.11 -12.41 -15.68
N ASP A 177 26.00 -13.62 -16.20
CA ASP A 177 26.88 -14.18 -17.23
C ASP A 177 26.26 -14.11 -18.65
N MET A 178 25.03 -13.53 -18.76
CA MET A 178 24.38 -13.14 -20.02
C MET A 178 24.38 -11.60 -20.15
#